data_b8778f406d45f2c0ec167492fe28e6d8
#
_entry.id   b8778f406d45f2c0ec167492fe28e6d8
#
_cell.length_a   1.000
_cell.length_b   1.000
_cell.length_c   1.000
_cell.angle_alpha   90.00
_cell.angle_beta   90.00
_cell.angle_gamma   90.00
#
_symmetry.space_group_name_H-M   'P 1'
#
loop_
_entity.id
_entity.type
_entity.pdbx_description
1 polymer ?
#
loop_
_entity_poly.entity_id
_entity_poly.type
_entity_poly.pdbx_seq_one_letter_code
_entity_poly.pdbx_strand_id
1 'polypeptide(L)'
;ACAARSDDCFLATGDRDSLQLVSDTTTVLLATTAMGRSKTVTMDVEAVKEKYGVSPRQLIDIKSLMGDASDNIPGVKGIGEKSAVTLIQKYGSLAGVYAHLDDTADKTIKPKQREHLAEDRAMAELSYTLGTIRTDAPIDTAEGAYVVGEGNKAEAVRLMQELELHSLITRFGLSDVAPAADPTKASAGPLPEAGIAALPAEPKGHYLVAARPAVMGKQGTRIVELQPAAWYAVQDGTVFPLEADDLLRLLDNADVTLDVFDSAPLHARAMAAGGWGSS
;
A
#
# COMPACT_ATOMS: atom_id res chain seq x y z
N ALA A 1 9.78 17.04 13.53
CA ALA A 1 9.13 18.35 13.39
C ALA A 1 8.45 18.74 14.71
N CYS A 2 7.41 18.04 15.19
CA CYS A 2 6.66 18.40 16.41
C CYS A 2 7.56 18.55 17.65
N ALA A 3 8.44 17.57 17.94
CA ALA A 3 9.35 17.63 19.07
C ALA A 3 10.28 18.86 19.06
N ALA A 4 10.71 19.32 17.87
CA ALA A 4 11.55 20.52 17.74
C ALA A 4 10.80 21.82 18.05
N ARG A 5 9.46 21.81 18.00
CA ARG A 5 8.58 22.94 18.30
C ARG A 5 7.90 22.81 19.67
N SER A 6 8.12 21.70 20.38
CA SER A 6 7.41 21.36 21.61
C SER A 6 5.89 21.22 21.41
N ASP A 7 5.47 20.80 20.22
CA ASP A 7 4.07 20.50 19.93
C ASP A 7 3.72 19.07 20.34
N ASP A 8 2.50 18.84 20.80
CA ASP A 8 1.98 17.50 21.02
C ASP A 8 1.72 16.80 19.69
N CYS A 9 2.24 15.59 19.55
CA CYS A 9 2.12 14.77 18.37
C CYS A 9 1.28 13.52 18.65
N PHE A 10 0.22 13.31 17.88
CA PHE A 10 -0.60 12.10 17.95
C PHE A 10 -0.44 11.29 16.64
N LEU A 11 0.15 10.10 16.74
CA LEU A 11 0.31 9.19 15.61
C LEU A 11 -0.81 8.16 15.58
N ALA A 12 -1.79 8.32 14.70
CA ALA A 12 -2.88 7.36 14.52
C ALA A 12 -2.45 6.28 13.50
N THR A 13 -2.23 5.05 13.95
CA THR A 13 -1.70 3.97 13.12
C THR A 13 -2.10 2.59 13.63
N GLY A 14 -2.10 1.57 12.75
CA GLY A 14 -2.17 0.16 13.12
C GLY A 14 -0.80 -0.50 13.31
N ASP A 15 0.27 0.22 12.94
CA ASP A 15 1.64 -0.28 12.99
C ASP A 15 2.26 -0.09 14.38
N ARG A 16 2.68 -1.21 14.99
CA ARG A 16 3.30 -1.23 16.32
C ARG A 16 4.73 -0.68 16.32
N ASP A 17 5.38 -0.64 15.19
CA ASP A 17 6.74 -0.10 15.10
C ASP A 17 6.78 1.39 15.44
N SER A 18 5.66 2.09 15.22
CA SER A 18 5.51 3.49 15.63
C SER A 18 5.66 3.72 17.14
N LEU A 19 5.52 2.66 17.98
CA LEU A 19 5.66 2.77 19.43
C LEU A 19 7.09 3.19 19.84
N GLN A 20 8.10 2.96 19.01
CA GLN A 20 9.47 3.43 19.23
C GLN A 20 9.58 4.96 19.23
N LEU A 21 8.61 5.67 18.63
CA LEU A 21 8.57 7.12 18.52
C LEU A 21 7.86 7.80 19.72
N VAL A 22 7.24 7.01 20.60
CA VAL A 22 6.56 7.52 21.79
C VAL A 22 7.56 8.26 22.68
N SER A 23 7.18 9.45 23.11
CA SER A 23 7.98 10.34 23.95
C SER A 23 7.07 11.22 24.80
N ASP A 24 7.63 12.16 25.55
CA ASP A 24 6.87 13.11 26.36
C ASP A 24 5.94 14.01 25.49
N THR A 25 6.27 14.18 24.20
CA THR A 25 5.50 14.99 23.23
C THR A 25 4.84 14.16 22.13
N THR A 26 5.04 12.84 22.10
CA THR A 26 4.50 11.98 21.05
C THR A 26 3.74 10.81 21.66
N THR A 27 2.45 10.73 21.34
CA THR A 27 1.54 9.66 21.74
C THR A 27 1.08 8.87 20.51
N VAL A 28 1.07 7.54 20.58
CA VAL A 28 0.55 6.69 19.51
C VAL A 28 -0.89 6.27 19.82
N LEU A 29 -1.80 6.56 18.90
CA LEU A 29 -3.17 6.06 18.88
C LEU A 29 -3.21 4.77 18.06
N LEU A 30 -2.95 3.64 18.73
CA LEU A 30 -2.80 2.34 18.09
C LEU A 30 -4.16 1.73 17.77
N ALA A 31 -4.47 1.60 16.48
CA ALA A 31 -5.64 0.87 16.03
C ALA A 31 -5.41 -0.64 16.16
N THR A 32 -6.29 -1.31 16.89
CA THR A 32 -6.25 -2.77 17.09
C THR A 32 -7.61 -3.37 16.76
N THR A 33 -7.64 -4.62 16.34
CA THR A 33 -8.87 -5.36 16.14
C THR A 33 -8.95 -6.49 17.16
N ALA A 34 -9.98 -6.45 17.99
CA ALA A 34 -10.26 -7.51 18.95
C ALA A 34 -11.71 -7.99 18.77
N MET A 35 -11.92 -9.29 18.62
CA MET A 35 -13.24 -9.92 18.41
C MET A 35 -14.05 -9.28 17.26
N GLY A 36 -13.38 -8.94 16.15
CA GLY A 36 -14.02 -8.31 14.98
C GLY A 36 -14.42 -6.82 15.19
N ARG A 37 -14.04 -6.21 16.30
CA ARG A 37 -14.28 -4.79 16.58
C ARG A 37 -12.96 -4.02 16.58
N SER A 38 -12.94 -2.91 15.87
CA SER A 38 -11.82 -1.97 15.92
C SER A 38 -11.84 -1.22 17.26
N LYS A 39 -10.68 -1.14 17.90
CA LYS A 39 -10.45 -0.36 19.13
C LYS A 39 -9.18 0.46 18.96
N THR A 40 -9.22 1.71 19.35
CA THR A 40 -8.02 2.55 19.47
C THR A 40 -7.52 2.48 20.90
N VAL A 41 -6.22 2.22 21.06
CA VAL A 41 -5.53 2.21 22.35
C VAL A 41 -4.53 3.34 22.36
N THR A 42 -4.60 4.20 23.36
CA THR A 42 -3.63 5.27 23.58
C THR A 42 -2.36 4.68 24.17
N MET A 43 -1.22 4.94 23.55
CA MET A 43 0.09 4.45 23.94
C MET A 43 1.01 5.65 24.17
N ASP A 44 1.14 6.06 25.41
CA ASP A 44 2.16 6.97 25.93
C ASP A 44 3.35 6.19 26.52
N VAL A 45 4.31 6.87 27.12
CA VAL A 45 5.51 6.26 27.68
C VAL A 45 5.18 5.24 28.77
N GLU A 46 4.23 5.56 29.62
CA GLU A 46 3.80 4.70 30.73
C GLU A 46 3.07 3.45 30.20
N ALA A 47 2.16 3.62 29.27
CA ALA A 47 1.43 2.50 28.66
C ALA A 47 2.37 1.54 27.91
N VAL A 48 3.41 2.06 27.26
CA VAL A 48 4.45 1.22 26.63
C VAL A 48 5.24 0.44 27.68
N LYS A 49 5.69 1.10 28.74
CA LYS A 49 6.42 0.45 29.86
C LYS A 49 5.57 -0.60 30.57
N GLU A 50 4.31 -0.31 30.84
CA GLU A 50 3.38 -1.25 31.48
C GLU A 50 3.18 -2.50 30.62
N LYS A 51 2.98 -2.29 29.32
CA LYS A 51 2.65 -3.37 28.38
C LYS A 51 3.86 -4.24 28.01
N TYR A 52 5.01 -3.62 27.76
CA TYR A 52 6.20 -4.28 27.21
C TYR A 52 7.34 -4.44 28.21
N GLY A 53 7.25 -3.79 29.38
CA GLY A 53 8.26 -3.84 30.43
C GLY A 53 9.54 -3.09 30.12
N VAL A 54 9.57 -2.28 29.07
CA VAL A 54 10.73 -1.52 28.57
C VAL A 54 10.30 -0.14 28.09
N SER A 55 11.24 0.77 27.91
CA SER A 55 10.99 2.09 27.34
C SER A 55 10.67 2.00 25.83
N PRO A 56 9.98 3.01 25.26
CA PRO A 56 9.68 3.05 23.81
C PRO A 56 10.88 2.77 22.91
N ARG A 57 12.03 3.39 23.16
CA ARG A 57 13.25 3.19 22.38
C ARG A 57 13.79 1.77 22.46
N GLN A 58 13.66 1.11 23.59
CA GLN A 58 14.14 -0.26 23.80
C GLN A 58 13.33 -1.31 23.01
N LEU A 59 12.17 -0.95 22.44
CA LEU A 59 11.43 -1.83 21.54
C LEU A 59 12.24 -2.20 20.29
N ILE A 60 13.09 -1.29 19.81
CA ILE A 60 13.99 -1.56 18.68
C ILE A 60 15.03 -2.61 19.07
N ASP A 61 15.60 -2.49 20.28
CA ASP A 61 16.59 -3.44 20.79
C ASP A 61 15.99 -4.84 20.94
N ILE A 62 14.75 -4.94 21.42
CA ILE A 62 14.01 -6.21 21.50
C ILE A 62 13.80 -6.80 20.12
N LYS A 63 13.31 -5.98 19.15
CA LYS A 63 13.07 -6.40 17.77
C LYS A 63 14.37 -6.87 17.09
N SER A 64 15.49 -6.21 17.41
CA SER A 64 16.82 -6.57 16.90
C SER A 64 17.30 -7.95 17.34
N LEU A 65 16.93 -8.35 18.56
CA LEU A 65 17.29 -9.64 19.12
C LEU A 65 16.35 -10.75 18.68
N MET A 66 15.01 -10.52 18.76
CA MET A 66 14.04 -11.57 18.46
C MET A 66 13.71 -11.72 16.98
N GLY A 67 14.02 -10.69 16.17
CA GLY A 67 13.56 -10.57 14.79
C GLY A 67 12.07 -10.19 14.69
N ASP A 68 11.61 -10.05 13.46
CA ASP A 68 10.21 -9.87 13.12
C ASP A 68 9.89 -10.56 11.79
N ALA A 69 9.13 -11.64 11.86
CA ALA A 69 8.78 -12.42 10.67
C ALA A 69 7.83 -11.68 9.72
N SER A 70 7.03 -10.72 10.22
CA SER A 70 6.12 -9.93 9.39
C SER A 70 6.87 -8.98 8.45
N ASP A 71 8.02 -8.45 8.91
CA ASP A 71 8.86 -7.51 8.19
C ASP A 71 10.13 -8.18 7.61
N ASN A 72 10.22 -9.50 7.74
CA ASN A 72 11.39 -10.27 7.31
C ASN A 72 12.70 -9.81 7.98
N ILE A 73 12.62 -9.38 9.26
CA ILE A 73 13.77 -8.98 10.06
C ILE A 73 14.32 -10.24 10.77
N PRO A 74 15.61 -10.60 10.54
CA PRO A 74 16.11 -11.93 10.94
C PRO A 74 16.26 -12.12 12.45
N GLY A 75 16.73 -11.10 13.18
CA GLY A 75 17.09 -11.23 14.60
C GLY A 75 18.26 -12.17 14.86
N VAL A 76 18.30 -12.71 16.09
CA VAL A 76 19.28 -13.69 16.57
C VAL A 76 18.63 -15.05 16.74
N LYS A 77 19.22 -16.08 16.20
CA LYS A 77 18.69 -17.45 16.26
C LYS A 77 18.44 -17.90 17.71
N GLY A 78 17.23 -18.38 17.98
CA GLY A 78 16.86 -18.91 19.28
C GLY A 78 16.67 -17.89 20.41
N ILE A 79 16.68 -16.59 20.08
CA ILE A 79 16.28 -15.51 20.99
C ILE A 79 14.83 -15.14 20.65
N GLY A 80 13.88 -15.57 21.49
CA GLY A 80 12.48 -15.16 21.37
C GLY A 80 12.16 -13.98 22.29
N GLU A 81 10.93 -13.46 22.18
CA GLU A 81 10.45 -12.25 22.87
C GLU A 81 10.80 -12.21 24.37
N LYS A 82 10.46 -13.27 25.13
CA LYS A 82 10.74 -13.33 26.56
C LYS A 82 12.23 -13.17 26.90
N SER A 83 13.10 -13.82 26.09
CA SER A 83 14.53 -13.73 26.28
C SER A 83 15.05 -12.33 25.91
N ALA A 84 14.60 -11.78 24.79
CA ALA A 84 14.96 -10.45 24.33
C ALA A 84 14.55 -9.39 25.38
N VAL A 85 13.32 -9.42 25.88
CA VAL A 85 12.86 -8.50 26.94
C VAL A 85 13.73 -8.62 28.20
N THR A 86 14.02 -9.84 28.67
CA THR A 86 14.85 -10.06 29.85
C THR A 86 16.26 -9.48 29.68
N LEU A 87 16.84 -9.68 28.50
CA LEU A 87 18.19 -9.17 28.19
C LEU A 87 18.20 -7.64 28.13
N ILE A 88 17.21 -7.04 27.48
CA ILE A 88 17.16 -5.58 27.37
C ILE A 88 16.81 -4.91 28.69
N GLN A 89 15.91 -5.49 29.49
CA GLN A 89 15.65 -4.99 30.85
C GLN A 89 16.92 -4.98 31.71
N LYS A 90 17.77 -6.00 31.59
CA LYS A 90 18.97 -6.12 32.39
C LYS A 90 20.14 -5.27 31.88
N TYR A 91 20.40 -5.29 30.59
CA TYR A 91 21.58 -4.65 30.00
C TYR A 91 21.29 -3.32 29.32
N GLY A 92 20.03 -2.90 29.27
CA GLY A 92 19.60 -1.58 28.83
C GLY A 92 19.47 -1.42 27.30
N SER A 93 20.27 -2.14 26.50
CA SER A 93 20.27 -2.01 25.05
C SER A 93 20.92 -3.21 24.37
N LEU A 94 20.79 -3.32 23.04
CA LEU A 94 21.52 -4.29 22.21
C LEU A 94 23.04 -4.18 22.45
N ALA A 95 23.56 -2.96 22.45
CA ALA A 95 24.99 -2.71 22.72
C ALA A 95 25.38 -3.18 24.14
N GLY A 96 24.52 -2.94 25.13
CA GLY A 96 24.71 -3.41 26.51
C GLY A 96 24.74 -4.95 26.60
N VAL A 97 23.89 -5.66 25.86
CA VAL A 97 23.93 -7.12 25.78
C VAL A 97 25.27 -7.61 25.26
N TYR A 98 25.77 -7.02 24.18
CA TYR A 98 27.05 -7.39 23.58
C TYR A 98 28.26 -7.00 24.43
N ALA A 99 28.17 -5.92 25.20
CA ALA A 99 29.23 -5.52 26.13
C ALA A 99 29.44 -6.53 27.28
N HIS A 100 28.37 -7.28 27.65
CA HIS A 100 28.41 -8.30 28.70
C HIS A 100 28.44 -9.73 28.15
N LEU A 101 28.62 -9.87 26.82
CA LEU A 101 28.63 -11.18 26.20
C LEU A 101 29.71 -12.13 26.74
N ASP A 102 30.88 -11.59 27.06
CA ASP A 102 32.04 -12.38 27.55
C ASP A 102 32.00 -12.63 29.07
N ASP A 103 31.08 -12.01 29.81
CA ASP A 103 30.93 -12.26 31.25
C ASP A 103 30.25 -13.60 31.50
N THR A 104 31.02 -14.65 31.65
CA THR A 104 30.53 -16.01 31.91
C THR A 104 30.01 -16.21 33.34
N ALA A 105 30.32 -15.30 34.25
CA ALA A 105 29.82 -15.35 35.63
C ALA A 105 28.35 -14.94 35.67
N ASP A 106 27.90 -14.09 34.78
CA ASP A 106 26.52 -13.72 34.62
C ASP A 106 25.71 -14.85 33.93
N LYS A 107 24.79 -15.44 34.67
CA LYS A 107 23.93 -16.56 34.20
C LYS A 107 22.70 -16.10 33.45
N THR A 108 22.47 -14.82 33.26
CA THR A 108 21.31 -14.29 32.52
C THR A 108 21.39 -14.67 31.06
N ILE A 109 22.57 -14.57 30.45
CA ILE A 109 22.81 -15.09 29.10
C ILE A 109 23.21 -16.56 29.22
N LYS A 110 22.32 -17.46 28.79
CA LYS A 110 22.60 -18.91 28.81
C LYS A 110 23.70 -19.27 27.82
N PRO A 111 24.47 -20.35 28.07
CA PRO A 111 25.61 -20.71 27.20
C PRO A 111 25.24 -20.76 25.70
N LYS A 112 24.14 -21.42 25.34
CA LYS A 112 23.66 -21.53 23.96
C LYS A 112 23.21 -20.19 23.37
N GLN A 113 22.60 -19.31 24.17
CA GLN A 113 22.24 -17.96 23.73
C GLN A 113 23.49 -17.11 23.47
N ARG A 114 24.52 -17.29 24.29
CA ARG A 114 25.82 -16.61 24.13
C ARG A 114 26.49 -16.97 22.81
N GLU A 115 26.47 -18.25 22.47
CA GLU A 115 26.97 -18.76 21.19
C GLU A 115 26.20 -18.10 20.01
N HIS A 116 24.88 -18.17 20.01
CA HIS A 116 24.05 -17.58 18.96
C HIS A 116 24.20 -16.07 18.87
N LEU A 117 24.29 -15.36 20.00
CA LEU A 117 24.53 -13.92 20.00
C LEU A 117 25.89 -13.57 19.37
N ALA A 118 26.93 -14.37 19.65
CA ALA A 118 28.25 -14.18 19.05
C ALA A 118 28.23 -14.44 17.53
N GLU A 119 27.59 -15.52 17.10
CA GLU A 119 27.50 -15.91 15.69
C GLU A 119 26.65 -14.94 14.86
N ASP A 120 25.50 -14.53 15.40
CA ASP A 120 24.51 -13.72 14.69
C ASP A 120 24.61 -12.21 14.96
N ARG A 121 25.76 -11.74 15.48
CA ARG A 121 25.96 -10.32 15.81
C ARG A 121 25.63 -9.39 14.64
N ALA A 122 26.15 -9.70 13.46
CA ALA A 122 25.89 -8.91 12.26
C ALA A 122 24.40 -8.89 11.91
N MET A 123 23.68 -10.00 12.14
CA MET A 123 22.23 -10.07 11.92
C MET A 123 21.45 -9.22 12.93
N ALA A 124 21.88 -9.18 14.19
CA ALA A 124 21.26 -8.32 15.20
C ALA A 124 21.47 -6.83 14.87
N GLU A 125 22.69 -6.45 14.46
CA GLU A 125 23.02 -5.07 14.05
C GLU A 125 22.25 -4.64 12.79
N LEU A 126 22.10 -5.54 11.80
CA LEU A 126 21.26 -5.35 10.63
C LEU A 126 19.79 -5.18 11.02
N SER A 127 19.30 -6.06 11.90
CA SER A 127 17.91 -6.01 12.39
C SER A 127 17.63 -4.71 13.14
N TYR A 128 18.59 -4.20 13.91
CA TYR A 128 18.49 -2.90 14.56
C TYR A 128 18.34 -1.77 13.54
N THR A 129 19.15 -1.81 12.49
CA THR A 129 19.11 -0.81 11.41
C THR A 129 17.78 -0.85 10.67
N LEU A 130 17.30 -2.04 10.32
CA LEU A 130 16.03 -2.23 9.60
C LEU A 130 14.80 -1.89 10.46
N GLY A 131 14.84 -2.21 11.76
CA GLY A 131 13.74 -1.92 12.69
C GLY A 131 13.67 -0.46 13.13
N THR A 132 14.71 0.34 12.88
CA THR A 132 14.76 1.74 13.32
C THR A 132 14.07 2.65 12.32
N ILE A 133 13.03 3.34 12.75
CA ILE A 133 12.34 4.35 11.94
C ILE A 133 13.26 5.55 11.71
N ARG A 134 13.46 5.93 10.47
CA ARG A 134 14.23 7.12 10.10
C ARG A 134 13.41 8.38 10.35
N THR A 135 13.96 9.29 11.15
CA THR A 135 13.35 10.59 11.50
C THR A 135 13.92 11.76 10.72
N ASP A 136 14.87 11.48 9.81
CA ASP A 136 15.62 12.44 8.99
C ASP A 136 15.23 12.40 7.51
N ALA A 137 14.07 11.83 7.18
CA ALA A 137 13.57 11.80 5.81
C ALA A 137 13.40 13.24 5.26
N PRO A 138 13.78 13.49 3.99
CA PRO A 138 13.71 14.82 3.38
C PRO A 138 12.28 15.18 2.98
N ILE A 139 11.47 15.53 3.98
CA ILE A 139 10.09 15.97 3.81
C ILE A 139 9.96 17.47 4.14
N ASP A 140 8.98 18.12 3.53
CA ASP A 140 8.62 19.49 3.95
C ASP A 140 8.03 19.43 5.37
N THR A 141 8.62 20.19 6.30
CA THR A 141 8.17 20.31 7.68
C THR A 141 7.68 21.71 8.02
N ALA A 142 7.47 22.56 7.00
CA ALA A 142 6.91 23.89 7.19
C ALA A 142 5.50 23.79 7.77
N GLU A 143 5.19 24.64 8.77
CA GLU A 143 3.91 24.59 9.48
C GLU A 143 2.71 24.76 8.54
N GLY A 144 2.83 25.66 7.54
CA GLY A 144 1.78 25.91 6.56
C GLY A 144 1.57 24.79 5.52
N ALA A 145 2.50 23.82 5.41
CA ALA A 145 2.40 22.77 4.40
C ALA A 145 1.32 21.71 4.73
N TYR A 146 0.94 21.58 6.00
CA TYR A 146 0.06 20.54 6.52
C TYR A 146 -1.17 21.08 7.25
N VAL A 147 -1.67 22.21 6.81
CA VAL A 147 -2.89 22.80 7.39
C VAL A 147 -4.10 21.96 6.96
N VAL A 148 -4.90 21.56 7.93
CA VAL A 148 -6.17 20.87 7.67
C VAL A 148 -7.17 21.87 7.12
N GLY A 149 -7.51 21.72 5.84
CA GLY A 149 -8.57 22.48 5.19
C GLY A 149 -9.94 21.80 5.34
N GLU A 150 -10.96 22.45 4.79
CA GLU A 150 -12.33 21.87 4.78
C GLU A 150 -12.45 20.60 3.91
N GLY A 151 -11.45 20.33 3.06
CA GLY A 151 -11.45 19.22 2.12
C GLY A 151 -12.46 19.41 0.98
N ASN A 152 -12.52 18.45 0.09
CA ASN A 152 -13.51 18.41 -1.00
C ASN A 152 -14.63 17.45 -0.65
N LYS A 153 -15.69 17.94 -0.03
CA LYS A 153 -16.84 17.15 0.42
C LYS A 153 -17.55 16.46 -0.74
N ALA A 154 -17.70 17.13 -1.88
CA ALA A 154 -18.37 16.59 -3.06
C ALA A 154 -17.58 15.40 -3.65
N GLU A 155 -16.26 15.50 -3.73
CA GLU A 155 -15.38 14.42 -4.18
C GLU A 155 -15.35 13.26 -3.18
N ALA A 156 -15.36 13.56 -1.87
CA ALA A 156 -15.46 12.53 -0.84
C ALA A 156 -16.74 11.71 -0.98
N VAL A 157 -17.89 12.37 -1.22
CA VAL A 157 -19.16 11.67 -1.45
C VAL A 157 -19.08 10.82 -2.70
N ARG A 158 -18.54 11.33 -3.82
CA ARG A 158 -18.35 10.57 -5.05
C ARG A 158 -17.55 9.30 -4.82
N LEU A 159 -16.38 9.41 -4.20
CA LEU A 159 -15.50 8.27 -3.89
C LEU A 159 -16.17 7.26 -2.94
N MET A 160 -16.88 7.73 -1.91
CA MET A 160 -17.60 6.86 -0.99
C MET A 160 -18.73 6.10 -1.68
N GLN A 161 -19.41 6.71 -2.65
CA GLN A 161 -20.44 6.03 -3.47
C GLN A 161 -19.81 5.00 -4.40
N GLU A 162 -18.72 5.34 -5.08
CA GLU A 162 -17.99 4.45 -5.99
C GLU A 162 -17.47 3.20 -5.26
N LEU A 163 -16.96 3.39 -4.03
CA LEU A 163 -16.45 2.32 -3.18
C LEU A 163 -17.53 1.62 -2.34
N GLU A 164 -18.82 1.94 -2.56
CA GLU A 164 -19.97 1.40 -1.81
C GLU A 164 -19.89 1.64 -0.28
N LEU A 165 -19.18 2.70 0.15
CA LEU A 165 -19.00 3.07 1.56
C LEU A 165 -20.12 3.97 2.08
N HIS A 166 -21.39 3.66 1.77
CA HIS A 166 -22.55 4.51 2.04
C HIS A 166 -22.71 4.89 3.52
N SER A 167 -22.35 3.99 4.43
CA SER A 167 -22.41 4.27 5.89
C SER A 167 -21.48 5.40 6.32
N LEU A 168 -20.39 5.64 5.60
CA LEU A 168 -19.46 6.73 5.90
C LEU A 168 -20.03 8.09 5.51
N ILE A 169 -20.84 8.17 4.44
CA ILE A 169 -21.52 9.40 4.03
C ILE A 169 -22.37 9.94 5.18
N THR A 170 -23.18 9.07 5.77
CA THR A 170 -23.99 9.42 6.94
C THR A 170 -23.15 9.75 8.16
N ARG A 171 -22.12 8.94 8.45
CA ARG A 171 -21.24 9.12 9.62
C ARG A 171 -20.50 10.45 9.59
N PHE A 172 -20.10 10.93 8.42
CA PHE A 172 -19.41 12.21 8.23
C PHE A 172 -20.36 13.40 7.99
N GLY A 173 -21.67 13.19 8.08
CA GLY A 173 -22.67 14.25 7.89
C GLY A 173 -22.69 14.80 6.46
N LEU A 174 -22.43 13.97 5.47
CA LEU A 174 -22.33 14.35 4.06
C LEU A 174 -23.59 13.97 3.25
N SER A 175 -24.68 13.58 3.91
CA SER A 175 -25.90 13.09 3.23
C SER A 175 -26.54 14.13 2.30
N ASP A 176 -26.39 15.41 2.61
CA ASP A 176 -26.94 16.50 1.82
C ASP A 176 -25.96 17.08 0.78
N VAL A 177 -24.77 16.50 0.69
CA VAL A 177 -23.72 16.93 -0.25
C VAL A 177 -23.88 16.17 -1.56
N ALA A 178 -24.11 16.92 -2.66
CA ALA A 178 -24.10 16.32 -3.99
C ALA A 178 -22.68 15.80 -4.33
N PRO A 179 -22.56 14.60 -4.93
CA PRO A 179 -21.25 14.11 -5.36
C PRO A 179 -20.65 15.00 -6.45
N ALA A 180 -19.32 15.08 -6.48
CA ALA A 180 -18.62 15.73 -7.60
C ALA A 180 -18.93 14.98 -8.91
N ALA A 181 -18.86 15.68 -10.02
CA ALA A 181 -18.94 15.06 -11.33
C ALA A 181 -17.77 14.06 -11.47
N ASP A 182 -18.07 12.84 -11.91
CA ASP A 182 -17.06 11.83 -12.17
C ASP A 182 -16.17 12.30 -13.34
N PRO A 183 -14.87 12.50 -13.14
CA PRO A 183 -13.99 12.96 -14.20
C PRO A 183 -13.87 11.93 -15.35
N THR A 184 -14.15 10.65 -15.07
CA THR A 184 -14.18 9.61 -16.11
C THR A 184 -15.52 9.59 -16.86
N LYS A 185 -16.57 10.14 -16.24
CA LYS A 185 -17.86 10.46 -16.85
C LYS A 185 -17.95 11.94 -17.23
N ALA A 186 -16.80 12.65 -17.29
CA ALA A 186 -16.75 13.98 -17.86
C ALA A 186 -17.55 13.91 -19.16
N SER A 187 -18.63 14.66 -19.19
CA SER A 187 -19.65 14.61 -20.20
C SER A 187 -19.01 14.32 -21.56
N ALA A 188 -19.13 13.10 -22.02
CA ALA A 188 -19.22 12.93 -23.43
C ALA A 188 -20.35 13.91 -23.80
N GLY A 189 -20.00 15.14 -24.17
CA GLY A 189 -20.89 15.95 -24.97
C GLY A 189 -21.46 15.01 -26.01
N PRO A 190 -22.65 15.22 -26.56
CA PRO A 190 -23.21 14.30 -27.53
C PRO A 190 -22.02 13.91 -28.41
N LEU A 191 -21.65 12.60 -28.38
CA LEU A 191 -20.58 12.09 -29.23
C LEU A 191 -20.87 12.70 -30.57
N PRO A 192 -19.96 13.48 -31.21
CA PRO A 192 -20.17 13.89 -32.57
C PRO A 192 -20.67 12.66 -33.27
N GLU A 193 -21.74 12.70 -34.08
CA GLU A 193 -22.26 11.51 -34.75
C GLU A 193 -21.07 10.79 -35.36
N ALA A 194 -20.52 9.85 -34.59
CA ALA A 194 -19.29 9.18 -34.94
C ALA A 194 -19.68 8.31 -36.12
N GLY A 195 -19.16 8.63 -37.28
CA GLY A 195 -19.33 7.77 -38.43
C GLY A 195 -18.80 6.39 -38.05
N ILE A 196 -19.60 5.35 -38.15
CA ILE A 196 -19.11 3.97 -38.05
C ILE A 196 -18.64 3.58 -39.45
N ALA A 197 -17.39 3.21 -39.59
CA ALA A 197 -16.79 2.82 -40.84
C ALA A 197 -16.00 1.50 -40.69
N ALA A 198 -15.75 0.84 -41.79
CA ALA A 198 -14.77 -0.26 -41.83
C ALA A 198 -13.36 0.29 -41.74
N LEU A 199 -12.46 -0.43 -41.03
CA LEU A 199 -11.06 -0.05 -40.99
C LEU A 199 -10.46 0.02 -42.41
N PRO A 200 -9.71 1.09 -42.77
CA PRO A 200 -9.08 1.20 -44.07
C PRO A 200 -8.18 0.00 -44.38
N ALA A 201 -8.07 -0.35 -45.67
CA ALA A 201 -7.20 -1.42 -46.11
C ALA A 201 -5.72 -1.17 -45.74
N GLU A 202 -5.29 0.10 -45.80
CA GLU A 202 -3.96 0.56 -45.38
C GLU A 202 -4.15 1.63 -44.26
N PRO A 203 -4.29 1.22 -42.98
CA PRO A 203 -4.46 2.16 -41.89
C PRO A 203 -3.16 2.96 -41.67
N LYS A 204 -3.27 4.26 -41.43
CA LYS A 204 -2.14 5.17 -41.18
C LYS A 204 -2.49 6.17 -40.09
N GLY A 205 -1.49 6.62 -39.33
CA GLY A 205 -1.64 7.66 -38.35
C GLY A 205 -1.95 7.13 -36.94
N HIS A 206 -2.66 7.92 -36.18
CA HIS A 206 -2.85 7.70 -34.74
C HIS A 206 -4.26 7.18 -34.45
N TYR A 207 -4.35 6.03 -33.79
CA TYR A 207 -5.62 5.42 -33.39
C TYR A 207 -5.68 5.22 -31.88
N LEU A 208 -6.82 5.55 -31.27
CA LEU A 208 -7.14 5.14 -29.93
C LEU A 208 -7.87 3.79 -29.98
N VAL A 209 -7.32 2.76 -29.36
CA VAL A 209 -7.93 1.44 -29.28
C VAL A 209 -8.61 1.25 -27.92
N ALA A 210 -9.89 0.92 -27.94
CA ALA A 210 -10.70 0.66 -26.77
C ALA A 210 -11.39 -0.71 -26.85
N ALA A 211 -11.53 -1.35 -25.67
CA ALA A 211 -12.26 -2.60 -25.53
C ALA A 211 -13.56 -2.38 -24.77
N ARG A 212 -14.63 -2.96 -25.27
CA ARG A 212 -15.85 -3.18 -24.48
C ARG A 212 -15.76 -4.58 -23.88
N PRO A 213 -15.71 -4.73 -22.53
CA PRO A 213 -15.64 -6.05 -21.91
C PRO A 213 -16.89 -6.87 -22.21
N ALA A 214 -16.77 -8.19 -22.12
CA ALA A 214 -17.90 -9.08 -22.20
C ALA A 214 -18.92 -8.78 -21.09
N VAL A 215 -20.21 -8.76 -21.44
CA VAL A 215 -21.26 -8.60 -20.45
C VAL A 215 -21.66 -9.98 -19.96
N MET A 216 -21.43 -10.24 -18.67
CA MET A 216 -21.77 -11.50 -18.01
C MET A 216 -23.10 -11.37 -17.28
N GLY A 217 -23.91 -12.41 -17.30
CA GLY A 217 -25.18 -12.47 -16.59
C GLY A 217 -25.43 -13.82 -15.96
N LYS A 218 -26.50 -13.91 -15.17
CA LYS A 218 -26.90 -15.17 -14.53
C LYS A 218 -28.12 -15.74 -15.24
N GLN A 219 -28.05 -17.03 -15.59
CA GLN A 219 -29.19 -17.83 -16.03
C GLN A 219 -29.33 -19.02 -15.08
N GLY A 220 -30.20 -18.87 -14.08
CA GLY A 220 -30.31 -19.80 -12.96
C GLY A 220 -29.01 -19.73 -12.10
N THR A 221 -28.34 -20.86 -11.90
CA THR A 221 -27.08 -20.96 -11.15
C THR A 221 -25.82 -20.78 -12.04
N ARG A 222 -25.98 -20.69 -13.34
CA ARG A 222 -24.86 -20.57 -14.29
C ARG A 222 -24.60 -19.10 -14.61
N ILE A 223 -23.31 -18.74 -14.68
CA ILE A 223 -22.87 -17.48 -15.26
C ILE A 223 -22.74 -17.69 -16.76
N VAL A 224 -23.40 -16.84 -17.54
CA VAL A 224 -23.42 -16.92 -19.02
C VAL A 224 -22.96 -15.58 -19.59
N GLU A 225 -22.31 -15.64 -20.75
CA GLU A 225 -21.95 -14.46 -21.51
C GLU A 225 -23.18 -13.97 -22.29
N LEU A 226 -23.66 -12.77 -21.97
CA LEU A 226 -24.80 -12.14 -22.62
C LEU A 226 -24.39 -11.36 -23.88
N GLN A 227 -23.21 -10.72 -23.81
CA GLN A 227 -22.62 -10.00 -24.94
C GLN A 227 -21.13 -10.26 -24.95
N PRO A 228 -20.54 -10.64 -26.10
CA PRO A 228 -19.11 -10.85 -26.22
C PRO A 228 -18.35 -9.53 -26.09
N ALA A 229 -17.07 -9.62 -25.72
CA ALA A 229 -16.16 -8.50 -25.78
C ALA A 229 -16.06 -7.98 -27.24
N ALA A 230 -15.99 -6.68 -27.38
CA ALA A 230 -15.82 -6.05 -28.69
C ALA A 230 -14.67 -5.04 -28.65
N TRP A 231 -14.00 -4.88 -29.76
CA TRP A 231 -12.89 -3.94 -29.92
C TRP A 231 -13.24 -2.87 -30.92
N TYR A 232 -12.72 -1.70 -30.69
CA TYR A 232 -12.95 -0.53 -31.51
C TYR A 232 -11.65 0.26 -31.63
N ALA A 233 -11.35 0.76 -32.83
CA ALA A 233 -10.38 1.83 -33.01
C ALA A 233 -11.12 3.15 -33.26
N VAL A 234 -10.53 4.26 -32.86
CA VAL A 234 -11.07 5.61 -33.11
C VAL A 234 -9.97 6.47 -33.70
N GLN A 235 -10.27 7.11 -34.79
CA GLN A 235 -9.42 8.10 -35.44
C GLN A 235 -10.27 9.25 -35.97
N ASP A 236 -9.93 10.49 -35.64
CA ASP A 236 -10.58 11.71 -36.15
C ASP A 236 -12.11 11.70 -36.02
N GLY A 237 -12.62 11.16 -34.88
CA GLY A 237 -14.05 11.07 -34.62
C GLY A 237 -14.78 9.92 -35.34
N THR A 238 -14.07 9.09 -36.11
CA THR A 238 -14.63 7.89 -36.74
C THR A 238 -14.34 6.67 -35.89
N VAL A 239 -15.34 5.81 -35.69
CA VAL A 239 -15.22 4.54 -34.94
C VAL A 239 -15.15 3.38 -35.91
N PHE A 240 -14.15 2.54 -35.73
CA PHE A 240 -13.92 1.33 -36.52
C PHE A 240 -14.12 0.12 -35.58
N PRO A 241 -15.21 -0.66 -35.72
CA PRO A 241 -15.33 -1.96 -35.07
C PRO A 241 -14.22 -2.88 -35.59
N LEU A 242 -13.52 -3.56 -34.67
CA LEU A 242 -12.36 -4.38 -35.03
C LEU A 242 -12.66 -5.87 -34.80
N GLU A 243 -12.42 -6.66 -35.82
CA GLU A 243 -12.23 -8.09 -35.72
C GLU A 243 -10.77 -8.44 -35.35
N ALA A 244 -10.48 -9.72 -35.12
CA ALA A 244 -9.13 -10.13 -34.72
C ALA A 244 -8.05 -9.78 -35.76
N ASP A 245 -8.39 -9.96 -37.04
CA ASP A 245 -7.46 -9.67 -38.14
C ASP A 245 -7.21 -8.16 -38.32
N ASP A 246 -8.25 -7.33 -38.07
CA ASP A 246 -8.09 -5.86 -38.11
C ASP A 246 -7.15 -5.37 -36.99
N LEU A 247 -7.27 -5.97 -35.80
CA LEU A 247 -6.42 -5.65 -34.69
C LEU A 247 -4.94 -6.01 -34.98
N LEU A 248 -4.70 -7.17 -35.58
CA LEU A 248 -3.35 -7.57 -36.02
C LEU A 248 -2.79 -6.62 -37.08
N ARG A 249 -3.60 -6.21 -38.06
CA ARG A 249 -3.22 -5.24 -39.07
C ARG A 249 -2.82 -3.89 -38.49
N LEU A 250 -3.45 -3.44 -37.44
CA LEU A 250 -3.07 -2.21 -36.71
C LEU A 250 -1.78 -2.39 -35.93
N LEU A 251 -1.61 -3.54 -35.27
CA LEU A 251 -0.42 -3.82 -34.45
C LEU A 251 0.85 -4.03 -35.26
N ASP A 252 0.75 -4.67 -36.44
CA ASP A 252 1.90 -4.98 -37.29
C ASP A 252 2.26 -3.85 -38.29
N ASN A 253 1.50 -2.73 -38.24
CA ASN A 253 1.70 -1.64 -39.21
C ASN A 253 2.61 -0.55 -38.63
N ALA A 254 3.80 -0.38 -39.21
CA ALA A 254 4.79 0.62 -38.80
C ALA A 254 4.33 2.08 -39.01
N ASP A 255 3.34 2.33 -39.86
CA ASP A 255 2.77 3.66 -40.14
C ASP A 255 1.64 4.02 -39.13
N VAL A 256 1.36 3.17 -38.15
CA VAL A 256 0.30 3.34 -37.18
C VAL A 256 0.88 3.54 -35.79
N THR A 257 0.37 4.53 -35.08
CA THR A 257 0.60 4.73 -33.64
C THR A 257 -0.67 4.40 -32.88
N LEU A 258 -0.57 3.56 -31.85
CA LEU A 258 -1.71 3.14 -31.03
C LEU A 258 -1.62 3.69 -29.61
N ASP A 259 -2.66 4.41 -29.19
CA ASP A 259 -2.93 4.67 -27.78
C ASP A 259 -3.90 3.61 -27.25
N VAL A 260 -3.52 2.92 -26.19
CA VAL A 260 -4.33 1.87 -25.58
C VAL A 260 -4.58 2.22 -24.13
N PHE A 261 -5.85 2.31 -23.75
CA PHE A 261 -6.24 2.63 -22.37
C PHE A 261 -5.85 1.51 -21.38
N ASP A 262 -5.95 0.24 -21.81
CA ASP A 262 -5.52 -0.94 -21.05
C ASP A 262 -4.90 -1.94 -22.04
N SER A 263 -3.61 -2.15 -21.93
CA SER A 263 -2.87 -3.03 -22.84
C SER A 263 -3.05 -4.53 -22.57
N ALA A 264 -3.44 -4.92 -21.35
CA ALA A 264 -3.52 -6.32 -20.97
C ALA A 264 -4.55 -7.14 -21.78
N PRO A 265 -5.79 -6.65 -22.01
CA PRO A 265 -6.73 -7.32 -22.90
C PRO A 265 -6.25 -7.37 -24.37
N LEU A 266 -5.55 -6.33 -24.82
CA LEU A 266 -5.00 -6.27 -26.16
C LEU A 266 -3.95 -7.35 -26.39
N HIS A 267 -3.00 -7.49 -25.47
CA HIS A 267 -1.97 -8.53 -25.52
C HIS A 267 -2.58 -9.93 -25.51
N ALA A 268 -3.55 -10.19 -24.62
CA ALA A 268 -4.20 -11.50 -24.55
C ALA A 268 -4.89 -11.87 -25.86
N ARG A 269 -5.54 -10.92 -26.54
CA ARG A 269 -6.21 -11.17 -27.82
C ARG A 269 -5.22 -11.33 -28.98
N ALA A 270 -4.15 -10.54 -29.02
CA ALA A 270 -3.10 -10.67 -30.01
C ALA A 270 -2.41 -12.03 -29.91
N MET A 271 -2.12 -12.52 -28.71
CA MET A 271 -1.58 -13.87 -28.48
C MET A 271 -2.58 -14.96 -28.91
N ALA A 272 -3.88 -14.82 -28.60
CA ALA A 272 -4.90 -15.77 -29.00
C ALA A 272 -5.08 -15.86 -30.51
N ALA A 273 -4.83 -14.76 -31.24
CA ALA A 273 -4.86 -14.70 -32.69
C ALA A 273 -3.56 -15.19 -33.37
N GLY A 274 -2.54 -15.62 -32.60
CA GLY A 274 -1.29 -16.16 -33.13
C GLY A 274 -0.28 -15.11 -33.62
N GLY A 275 -0.51 -13.83 -33.31
CA GLY A 275 0.23 -12.70 -33.87
C GLY A 275 1.45 -12.20 -33.11
N TRP A 276 1.81 -12.78 -31.95
CA TRP A 276 3.04 -12.40 -31.24
C TRP A 276 3.86 -13.63 -30.89
N GLY A 277 4.73 -13.99 -31.82
CA GLY A 277 5.88 -14.83 -31.53
C GLY A 277 6.93 -14.00 -30.80
N SER A 278 7.47 -14.57 -29.74
CA SER A 278 8.58 -14.03 -28.94
C SER A 278 9.72 -13.52 -29.84
N SER A 279 10.00 -12.24 -29.80
CA SER A 279 11.31 -11.69 -30.15
C SER A 279 11.88 -10.96 -28.95
#